data_e16795017510d806c9f9cabbe45a4818
#
_entry.id   e16795017510d806c9f9cabbe45a4818
#
_cell.length_a   1.000
_cell.length_b   1.000
_cell.length_c   1.000
_cell.angle_alpha   90.00
_cell.angle_beta   90.00
_cell.angle_gamma   90.00
#
_symmetry.space_group_name_H-M   'P 1'
#
loop_
_entity.id
_entity.type
_entity.pdbx_description
1 polymer ?
#
loop_
_entity_poly.entity_id
_entity_poly.type
_entity_poly.pdbx_seq_one_letter_code
_entity_poly.pdbx_strand_id
1 'polypeptide(L)'
;MRPWVLSVVLVFLFVPAFGGQPPDSRWANGMDLSWAFPEPSPDFPPEDNSVVKHLPGSSKSYTQGQIDDIYNPPDWYPEEHAPFPKVVASGEGKMTPGCASCHLASGSGHPESANLTGLTADYLLTQIHDFQQGLRTDPRHRMSEIAKGMTEQDAREASAYFASQKPRPWIRVVETDTAPETYMNEGRRRYVRPGRKMEPIGSRIIEVPEDPERVTCRDPHTGFVAYVPVGSIAKGETLATTGGGKTTACIVCHGPALTGLGPVPRIAGHSPNYIVRQLAGFQVGARNSDLDQLMKGVAANLTQDDIISLAAYVASRNPEK
;
A
#
# COMPACT_ATOMS: atom_id res chain seq x y z
N MET A 1 3.02 11.75 66.68
CA MET A 1 3.16 12.38 65.35
C MET A 1 3.52 11.27 64.36
N ARG A 2 2.59 10.88 63.47
CA ARG A 2 2.82 9.88 62.43
C ARG A 2 3.05 10.64 61.13
N PRO A 3 4.10 10.34 60.36
CA PRO A 3 4.30 10.95 59.03
C PRO A 3 3.36 10.33 58.00
N TRP A 4 2.66 11.18 57.25
CA TRP A 4 1.88 10.81 56.08
C TRP A 4 2.85 10.55 54.91
N VAL A 5 2.87 9.31 54.43
CA VAL A 5 3.58 8.96 53.18
C VAL A 5 2.61 9.24 52.03
N LEU A 6 2.91 10.29 51.25
CA LEU A 6 2.22 10.53 50.00
C LEU A 6 2.75 9.52 48.97
N SER A 7 1.92 8.52 48.65
CA SER A 7 2.17 7.66 47.49
C SER A 7 1.81 8.42 46.22
N VAL A 8 2.82 8.82 45.46
CA VAL A 8 2.64 9.35 44.11
C VAL A 8 2.34 8.16 43.18
N VAL A 9 1.08 8.02 42.79
CA VAL A 9 0.68 7.09 41.73
C VAL A 9 1.07 7.71 40.42
N LEU A 10 2.15 7.23 39.82
CA LEU A 10 2.51 7.53 38.41
C LEU A 10 1.47 6.82 37.52
N VAL A 11 0.49 7.56 37.04
CA VAL A 11 -0.37 7.10 35.95
C VAL A 11 0.45 7.16 34.67
N PHE A 12 0.99 6.02 34.25
CA PHE A 12 1.49 5.86 32.89
C PHE A 12 0.29 5.96 31.94
N LEU A 13 0.13 7.14 31.34
CA LEU A 13 -0.72 7.28 30.17
C LEU A 13 -0.08 6.43 29.07
N PHE A 14 -0.60 5.22 28.88
CA PHE A 14 -0.37 4.44 27.69
C PHE A 14 -0.93 5.25 26.52
N VAL A 15 -0.06 5.97 25.82
CA VAL A 15 -0.37 6.42 24.47
C VAL A 15 -0.40 5.14 23.64
N PRO A 16 -1.54 4.74 23.05
CA PRO A 16 -1.53 3.56 22.21
C PRO A 16 -0.59 3.84 21.04
N ALA A 17 0.53 3.13 21.04
CA ALA A 17 1.35 3.00 19.86
C ALA A 17 0.40 2.63 18.70
N PHE A 18 0.62 3.14 17.52
CA PHE A 18 -0.18 3.04 16.29
C PHE A 18 -0.62 1.61 15.91
N GLY A 19 -1.19 0.88 16.82
CA GLY A 19 -1.85 -0.40 16.65
C GLY A 19 -3.22 -0.17 16.03
N GLY A 20 -3.28 -0.03 14.70
CA GLY A 20 -4.56 -0.13 14.00
C GLY A 20 -5.20 -1.47 14.36
N GLN A 21 -6.54 -1.53 14.32
CA GLN A 21 -7.27 -2.77 14.57
C GLN A 21 -6.70 -3.92 13.71
N PRO A 22 -6.70 -5.17 14.22
CA PRO A 22 -6.34 -6.31 13.39
C PRO A 22 -7.20 -6.34 12.13
N PRO A 23 -6.71 -6.90 11.02
CA PRO A 23 -7.49 -6.99 9.81
C PRO A 23 -8.82 -7.68 10.10
N ASP A 24 -9.90 -7.11 9.61
CA ASP A 24 -11.23 -7.72 9.71
C ASP A 24 -11.19 -9.11 9.05
N SER A 25 -11.53 -10.14 9.80
CA SER A 25 -11.52 -11.54 9.34
C SER A 25 -12.34 -11.77 8.06
N ARG A 26 -13.31 -10.91 7.77
CA ARG A 26 -14.11 -10.95 6.54
C ARG A 26 -13.25 -10.84 5.26
N TRP A 27 -12.11 -10.14 5.33
CA TRP A 27 -11.24 -9.93 4.17
C TRP A 27 -10.62 -11.22 3.63
N ALA A 28 -10.53 -12.27 4.42
CA ALA A 28 -10.02 -13.56 3.98
C ALA A 28 -11.04 -14.34 3.13
N ASN A 29 -12.35 -14.12 3.33
CA ASN A 29 -13.44 -14.80 2.59
C ASN A 29 -13.25 -16.34 2.46
N GLY A 30 -12.78 -16.98 3.52
CA GLY A 30 -12.46 -18.41 3.53
C GLY A 30 -11.15 -18.80 2.81
N MET A 31 -10.40 -17.84 2.28
CA MET A 31 -9.08 -18.03 1.68
C MET A 31 -7.98 -17.78 2.71
N ASP A 32 -6.84 -18.46 2.58
CA ASP A 32 -5.65 -18.14 3.36
C ASP A 32 -4.90 -16.95 2.73
N LEU A 33 -5.34 -15.74 3.07
CA LEU A 33 -4.74 -14.49 2.64
C LEU A 33 -4.03 -13.74 3.79
N SER A 34 -3.77 -14.40 4.92
CA SER A 34 -3.12 -13.80 6.11
C SER A 34 -1.78 -13.11 5.76
N TRP A 35 -1.04 -13.68 4.84
CA TRP A 35 0.22 -13.14 4.32
C TRP A 35 0.05 -11.80 3.59
N ALA A 36 -1.13 -11.51 3.03
CA ALA A 36 -1.43 -10.23 2.36
C ALA A 36 -1.85 -9.13 3.33
N PHE A 37 -2.09 -9.46 4.60
CA PHE A 37 -2.48 -8.55 5.68
C PHE A 37 -1.52 -8.65 6.88
N PRO A 38 -0.21 -8.46 6.67
CA PRO A 38 0.79 -8.75 7.67
C PRO A 38 0.70 -7.84 8.90
N GLU A 39 1.04 -8.39 10.05
CA GLU A 39 1.18 -7.69 11.32
C GLU A 39 2.65 -7.42 11.64
N PRO A 40 2.97 -6.35 12.38
CA PRO A 40 4.32 -6.11 12.86
C PRO A 40 4.85 -7.31 13.65
N SER A 41 6.08 -7.69 13.38
CA SER A 41 6.74 -8.78 14.09
C SER A 41 7.19 -8.30 15.48
N PRO A 42 6.97 -9.08 16.53
CA PRO A 42 7.32 -8.66 17.89
C PRO A 42 8.83 -8.56 18.13
N ASP A 43 9.61 -9.19 17.28
CA ASP A 43 11.08 -9.24 17.32
C ASP A 43 11.75 -8.21 16.39
N PHE A 44 10.99 -7.20 15.94
CA PHE A 44 11.54 -6.11 15.13
C PHE A 44 12.51 -5.27 15.96
N PRO A 45 13.76 -5.08 15.51
CA PRO A 45 14.71 -4.22 16.20
C PRO A 45 14.29 -2.75 16.11
N PRO A 46 14.28 -1.99 17.20
CA PRO A 46 14.00 -0.57 17.16
C PRO A 46 15.04 0.16 16.32
N GLU A 47 14.59 1.12 15.51
CA GLU A 47 15.48 2.00 14.76
C GLU A 47 15.97 3.14 15.66
N ASP A 48 17.22 3.57 15.47
CA ASP A 48 17.76 4.75 16.15
C ASP A 48 17.26 6.02 15.44
N ASN A 49 16.33 6.71 16.08
CA ASN A 49 15.68 7.90 15.54
C ASN A 49 16.63 9.10 15.36
N SER A 50 17.83 9.07 15.94
CA SER A 50 18.83 10.15 15.85
C SER A 50 19.76 10.04 14.64
N VAL A 51 19.79 8.88 13.97
CA VAL A 51 20.69 8.64 12.83
C VAL A 51 20.29 9.51 11.65
N VAL A 52 21.24 10.33 11.18
CA VAL A 52 21.05 11.18 9.99
C VAL A 52 21.26 10.34 8.74
N LYS A 53 20.29 10.41 7.84
CA LYS A 53 20.27 9.70 6.56
C LYS A 53 20.48 10.67 5.40
N HIS A 54 21.06 10.16 4.33
CA HIS A 54 21.25 10.84 3.06
C HIS A 54 20.86 9.89 1.93
N LEU A 55 20.35 10.46 0.83
CA LEU A 55 20.04 9.68 -0.37
C LEU A 55 20.86 10.15 -1.57
N PRO A 56 21.26 9.24 -2.46
CA PRO A 56 21.96 9.62 -3.69
C PRO A 56 21.13 10.58 -4.53
N GLY A 57 21.77 11.68 -4.98
CA GLY A 57 21.11 12.69 -5.81
C GLY A 57 20.25 13.69 -5.05
N SER A 58 20.00 13.51 -3.75
CA SER A 58 19.29 14.47 -2.91
C SER A 58 20.27 15.45 -2.23
N SER A 59 19.89 16.72 -2.18
CA SER A 59 20.58 17.72 -1.36
C SER A 59 20.08 17.77 0.09
N LYS A 60 19.09 16.96 0.43
CA LYS A 60 18.44 16.92 1.73
C LYS A 60 19.09 15.90 2.66
N SER A 61 18.90 16.09 3.96
CA SER A 61 19.22 15.12 4.99
C SER A 61 18.13 15.15 6.05
N TYR A 62 17.80 13.98 6.60
CA TYR A 62 16.80 13.83 7.65
C TYR A 62 17.30 12.84 8.68
N THR A 63 16.94 13.02 9.95
CA THR A 63 17.09 11.95 10.94
C THR A 63 16.05 10.88 10.70
N GLN A 64 16.28 9.65 11.21
CA GLN A 64 15.28 8.58 11.10
C GLN A 64 13.95 9.00 11.75
N GLY A 65 13.99 9.72 12.87
CA GLY A 65 12.78 10.25 13.51
C GLY A 65 12.01 11.25 12.63
N GLN A 66 12.70 12.07 11.83
CA GLN A 66 12.05 12.95 10.85
C GLN A 66 11.46 12.17 9.67
N ILE A 67 12.14 11.10 9.24
CA ILE A 67 11.64 10.23 8.17
C ILE A 67 10.35 9.52 8.61
N ASP A 68 10.24 9.14 9.88
CA ASP A 68 9.09 8.43 10.43
C ASP A 68 7.98 9.36 10.95
N ASP A 69 8.20 10.67 10.93
CA ASP A 69 7.15 11.65 11.26
C ASP A 69 6.07 11.67 10.16
N ILE A 70 4.93 11.07 10.46
CA ILE A 70 3.81 11.00 9.53
C ILE A 70 3.13 12.35 9.28
N TYR A 71 3.38 13.35 10.11
CA TYR A 71 2.82 14.70 9.97
C TYR A 71 3.75 15.64 9.21
N ASN A 72 5.01 15.26 9.00
CA ASN A 72 5.99 15.98 8.19
C ASN A 72 6.85 14.98 7.40
N PRO A 73 6.26 14.22 6.48
CA PRO A 73 7.00 13.21 5.73
C PRO A 73 8.15 13.84 4.94
N PRO A 74 9.27 13.11 4.77
CA PRO A 74 10.42 13.63 4.06
C PRO A 74 10.10 13.88 2.59
N ASP A 75 10.62 14.98 2.09
CA ASP A 75 10.66 15.31 0.67
C ASP A 75 12.11 15.35 0.19
N TRP A 76 12.57 14.23 -0.36
CA TRP A 76 13.96 14.06 -0.77
C TRP A 76 14.33 14.79 -2.06
N TYR A 77 13.36 14.95 -2.98
CA TYR A 77 13.58 15.47 -4.33
C TYR A 77 12.50 16.48 -4.71
N PRO A 78 12.44 17.64 -4.03
CA PRO A 78 11.40 18.65 -4.27
C PRO A 78 11.40 19.23 -5.69
N GLU A 79 12.50 19.05 -6.42
CA GLU A 79 12.64 19.48 -7.81
C GLU A 79 11.95 18.53 -8.82
N GLU A 80 11.54 17.34 -8.40
CA GLU A 80 10.94 16.33 -9.29
C GLU A 80 9.40 16.43 -9.40
N HIS A 81 8.79 17.29 -8.59
CA HIS A 81 7.32 17.43 -8.55
C HIS A 81 6.90 18.86 -8.27
N ALA A 82 5.62 19.17 -8.54
CA ALA A 82 5.04 20.45 -8.15
C ALA A 82 5.03 20.63 -6.62
N PRO A 83 5.03 21.86 -6.09
CA PRO A 83 4.91 22.08 -4.65
C PRO A 83 3.72 21.34 -4.04
N PHE A 84 3.92 20.76 -2.88
CA PHE A 84 2.88 20.03 -2.15
C PHE A 84 1.72 20.92 -1.75
N PRO A 85 0.47 20.51 -1.97
CA PRO A 85 -0.64 21.01 -1.17
C PRO A 85 -0.43 20.66 0.32
N LYS A 86 -0.95 21.47 1.22
CA LYS A 86 -0.78 21.28 2.66
C LYS A 86 -1.20 19.87 3.12
N VAL A 87 -2.34 19.38 2.63
CA VAL A 87 -2.85 18.03 2.95
C VAL A 87 -1.89 16.92 2.53
N VAL A 88 -1.08 17.12 1.49
CA VAL A 88 -0.07 16.16 1.05
C VAL A 88 1.18 16.26 1.92
N ALA A 89 1.64 17.49 2.22
CA ALA A 89 2.86 17.75 2.97
C ALA A 89 2.76 17.40 4.46
N SER A 90 1.67 17.81 5.14
CA SER A 90 1.57 17.72 6.60
C SER A 90 0.19 17.33 7.12
N GLY A 91 -0.80 17.20 6.23
CA GLY A 91 -2.16 16.92 6.61
C GLY A 91 -2.85 18.06 7.38
N GLU A 92 -4.00 17.76 7.96
CA GLU A 92 -4.81 18.71 8.74
C GLU A 92 -4.89 18.28 10.21
N GLY A 93 -3.97 18.78 11.03
CA GLY A 93 -3.93 18.54 12.47
C GLY A 93 -3.55 17.10 12.86
N LYS A 94 -3.74 16.77 14.14
CA LYS A 94 -3.26 15.50 14.74
C LYS A 94 -3.97 14.23 14.27
N MET A 95 -5.10 14.34 13.58
CA MET A 95 -5.89 13.18 13.14
C MET A 95 -5.64 12.81 11.68
N THR A 96 -5.11 13.73 10.88
CA THR A 96 -4.93 13.56 9.45
C THR A 96 -3.46 13.74 9.08
N PRO A 97 -2.67 12.66 9.00
CA PRO A 97 -1.28 12.73 8.58
C PRO A 97 -1.16 13.19 7.13
N GLY A 98 0.00 13.73 6.75
CA GLY A 98 0.28 14.09 5.36
C GLY A 98 0.16 12.88 4.43
N CYS A 99 -0.49 13.04 3.28
CA CYS A 99 -0.69 11.93 2.34
C CYS A 99 0.64 11.31 1.88
N ALA A 100 1.69 12.15 1.74
CA ALA A 100 3.04 11.69 1.37
C ALA A 100 3.68 10.76 2.41
N SER A 101 3.16 10.71 3.65
CA SER A 101 3.66 9.79 4.68
C SER A 101 3.46 8.31 4.30
N CYS A 102 2.41 7.99 3.56
CA CYS A 102 2.10 6.63 3.11
C CYS A 102 2.25 6.47 1.60
N HIS A 103 1.82 7.48 0.83
CA HIS A 103 1.84 7.40 -0.63
C HIS A 103 3.13 7.93 -1.26
N LEU A 104 4.07 8.44 -0.45
CA LEU A 104 5.31 9.12 -0.85
C LEU A 104 5.04 10.40 -1.67
N ALA A 105 6.05 11.25 -1.78
CA ALA A 105 6.01 12.45 -2.62
C ALA A 105 5.65 12.12 -4.08
N SER A 106 6.22 11.05 -4.59
CA SER A 106 6.01 10.57 -5.96
C SER A 106 4.64 9.91 -6.21
N GLY A 107 3.84 9.63 -5.18
CA GLY A 107 2.62 8.87 -5.32
C GLY A 107 2.81 7.35 -5.51
N SER A 108 4.05 6.85 -5.53
CA SER A 108 4.33 5.42 -5.77
C SER A 108 3.85 4.52 -4.63
N GLY A 109 3.79 5.05 -3.40
CA GLY A 109 3.41 4.28 -2.22
C GLY A 109 4.44 3.22 -1.83
N HIS A 110 3.97 2.17 -1.20
CA HIS A 110 4.71 0.94 -0.89
C HIS A 110 3.71 -0.24 -0.85
N PRO A 111 4.13 -1.51 -0.72
CA PRO A 111 3.20 -2.65 -0.80
C PRO A 111 1.95 -2.54 0.10
N GLU A 112 2.04 -1.83 1.22
CA GLU A 112 0.92 -1.61 2.14
C GLU A 112 0.08 -0.35 1.84
N SER A 113 0.55 0.51 0.94
CA SER A 113 -0.15 1.73 0.52
C SER A 113 -0.30 1.78 -1.00
N ALA A 114 -1.45 2.24 -1.47
CA ALA A 114 -1.73 2.28 -2.91
C ALA A 114 -0.72 3.14 -3.67
N ASN A 115 -0.32 2.69 -4.85
CA ASN A 115 0.31 3.51 -5.85
C ASN A 115 -0.77 4.37 -6.53
N LEU A 116 -0.66 5.69 -6.42
CA LEU A 116 -1.63 6.67 -6.91
C LEU A 116 -1.26 7.26 -8.29
N THR A 117 -0.06 6.96 -8.81
CA THR A 117 0.45 7.52 -10.05
C THR A 117 -0.37 7.04 -11.26
N GLY A 118 -0.57 7.90 -12.26
CA GLY A 118 -1.30 7.53 -13.47
C GLY A 118 -2.79 7.26 -13.27
N LEU A 119 -3.35 7.56 -12.08
CA LEU A 119 -4.78 7.58 -11.83
C LEU A 119 -5.34 8.97 -12.12
N THR A 120 -6.59 9.04 -12.57
CA THR A 120 -7.23 10.35 -12.83
C THR A 120 -7.62 11.04 -11.51
N ALA A 121 -7.65 12.37 -11.51
CA ALA A 121 -8.08 13.14 -10.34
C ALA A 121 -9.51 12.79 -9.92
N ASP A 122 -10.41 12.59 -10.88
CA ASP A 122 -11.80 12.22 -10.63
C ASP A 122 -11.90 10.82 -9.97
N TYR A 123 -11.09 9.85 -10.44
CA TYR A 123 -11.05 8.53 -9.80
C TYR A 123 -10.55 8.64 -8.35
N LEU A 124 -9.45 9.37 -8.12
CA LEU A 124 -8.89 9.57 -6.78
C LEU A 124 -9.88 10.25 -5.85
N LEU A 125 -10.54 11.32 -6.32
CA LEU A 125 -11.56 12.04 -5.56
C LEU A 125 -12.74 11.12 -5.21
N THR A 126 -13.23 10.34 -6.18
CA THR A 126 -14.29 9.35 -5.93
C THR A 126 -13.89 8.35 -4.87
N GLN A 127 -12.63 7.87 -4.89
CA GLN A 127 -12.16 6.92 -3.87
C GLN A 127 -12.09 7.54 -2.47
N ILE A 128 -11.72 8.82 -2.35
CA ILE A 128 -11.74 9.53 -1.06
C ILE A 128 -13.19 9.65 -0.57
N HIS A 129 -14.13 10.04 -1.42
CA HIS A 129 -15.56 10.10 -1.07
C HIS A 129 -16.11 8.72 -0.66
N ASP A 130 -15.76 7.65 -1.38
CA ASP A 130 -16.16 6.29 -1.02
C ASP A 130 -15.66 5.90 0.38
N PHE A 131 -14.44 6.28 0.76
CA PHE A 131 -13.92 6.08 2.12
C PHE A 131 -14.67 6.93 3.15
N GLN A 132 -14.98 8.19 2.84
CA GLN A 132 -15.74 9.09 3.73
C GLN A 132 -17.14 8.54 4.02
N GLN A 133 -17.79 8.00 3.01
CA GLN A 133 -19.15 7.47 3.07
C GLN A 133 -19.22 6.01 3.57
N GLY A 134 -18.07 5.36 3.76
CA GLY A 134 -18.00 3.94 4.15
C GLY A 134 -18.38 2.96 3.03
N LEU A 135 -18.50 3.44 1.79
CA LEU A 135 -18.69 2.61 0.59
C LEU A 135 -17.42 1.86 0.21
N ARG A 136 -16.27 2.37 0.63
CA ARG A 136 -14.98 1.71 0.58
C ARG A 136 -14.37 1.67 1.97
N THR A 137 -13.85 0.51 2.36
CA THR A 137 -13.08 0.36 3.58
C THR A 137 -11.73 -0.27 3.26
N ASP A 138 -10.75 -0.06 4.11
CA ASP A 138 -9.48 -0.77 4.06
C ASP A 138 -9.41 -1.74 5.27
N PRO A 139 -8.54 -2.77 5.22
CA PRO A 139 -8.55 -3.83 6.23
C PRO A 139 -8.34 -3.35 7.67
N ARG A 140 -7.78 -2.16 7.84
CA ARG A 140 -7.46 -1.56 9.15
C ARG A 140 -8.17 -0.24 9.39
N HIS A 141 -9.09 0.13 8.52
CA HIS A 141 -9.84 1.38 8.55
C HIS A 141 -8.98 2.65 8.53
N ARG A 142 -7.67 2.54 8.20
CA ARG A 142 -6.75 3.67 8.25
C ARG A 142 -7.11 4.78 7.26
N MET A 143 -7.32 4.40 5.97
CA MET A 143 -7.75 5.37 4.96
C MET A 143 -9.17 5.87 5.24
N SER A 144 -10.05 5.02 5.76
CA SER A 144 -11.40 5.43 6.15
C SER A 144 -11.39 6.50 7.25
N GLU A 145 -10.49 6.38 8.23
CA GLU A 145 -10.32 7.39 9.29
C GLU A 145 -9.72 8.70 8.74
N ILE A 146 -8.67 8.59 7.92
CA ILE A 146 -8.01 9.76 7.31
C ILE A 146 -8.99 10.52 6.42
N ALA A 147 -9.71 9.83 5.53
CA ALA A 147 -10.65 10.45 4.62
C ALA A 147 -11.77 11.21 5.33
N LYS A 148 -12.30 10.68 6.44
CA LYS A 148 -13.31 11.37 7.26
C LYS A 148 -12.83 12.69 7.85
N GLY A 149 -11.52 12.85 8.05
CA GLY A 149 -10.92 14.09 8.53
C GLY A 149 -10.62 15.12 7.44
N MET A 150 -10.79 14.77 6.15
CA MET A 150 -10.48 15.65 5.02
C MET A 150 -11.67 16.54 4.66
N THR A 151 -11.39 17.80 4.33
CA THR A 151 -12.36 18.68 3.68
C THR A 151 -12.48 18.35 2.19
N GLU A 152 -13.53 18.86 1.54
CA GLU A 152 -13.69 18.71 0.07
C GLU A 152 -12.53 19.37 -0.69
N GLN A 153 -11.99 20.49 -0.17
CA GLN A 153 -10.84 21.15 -0.75
C GLN A 153 -9.59 20.27 -0.65
N ASP A 154 -9.31 19.68 0.51
CA ASP A 154 -8.18 18.76 0.71
C ASP A 154 -8.25 17.57 -0.23
N ALA A 155 -9.45 16.98 -0.37
CA ALA A 155 -9.68 15.84 -1.26
C ALA A 155 -9.38 16.20 -2.73
N ARG A 156 -9.80 17.36 -3.19
CA ARG A 156 -9.53 17.85 -4.56
C ARG A 156 -8.05 18.16 -4.77
N GLU A 157 -7.41 18.85 -3.82
CA GLU A 157 -6.00 19.21 -3.89
C GLU A 157 -5.10 17.95 -3.90
N ALA A 158 -5.36 16.99 -3.01
CA ALA A 158 -4.63 15.72 -2.97
C ALA A 158 -4.83 14.94 -4.28
N SER A 159 -6.08 14.85 -4.78
CA SER A 159 -6.40 14.14 -6.01
C SER A 159 -5.70 14.77 -7.22
N ALA A 160 -5.71 16.09 -7.34
CA ALA A 160 -5.05 16.81 -8.43
C ALA A 160 -3.53 16.61 -8.37
N TYR A 161 -2.93 16.69 -7.17
CA TYR A 161 -1.51 16.49 -6.98
C TYR A 161 -1.08 15.08 -7.42
N PHE A 162 -1.71 14.03 -6.89
CA PHE A 162 -1.30 12.66 -7.21
C PHE A 162 -1.62 12.26 -8.65
N ALA A 163 -2.68 12.80 -9.25
CA ALA A 163 -2.97 12.59 -10.66
C ALA A 163 -1.90 13.20 -11.60
N SER A 164 -1.17 14.22 -11.15
CA SER A 164 -0.06 14.80 -11.90
C SER A 164 1.22 13.95 -11.87
N GLN A 165 1.29 12.97 -10.96
CA GLN A 165 2.47 12.12 -10.81
C GLN A 165 2.50 11.03 -11.89
N LYS A 166 3.66 10.87 -12.54
CA LYS A 166 3.82 9.88 -13.60
C LYS A 166 4.07 8.49 -13.04
N PRO A 167 3.40 7.46 -13.57
CA PRO A 167 3.71 6.08 -13.22
C PRO A 167 5.11 5.71 -13.70
N ARG A 168 5.75 4.79 -12.97
CA ARG A 168 7.04 4.21 -13.34
C ARG A 168 7.09 2.75 -12.88
N PRO A 169 7.91 1.90 -13.52
CA PRO A 169 8.19 0.57 -13.01
C PRO A 169 8.87 0.66 -11.63
N TRP A 170 8.32 -0.03 -10.64
CA TRP A 170 8.86 -0.08 -9.28
C TRP A 170 8.70 -1.45 -8.61
N ILE A 171 8.02 -2.39 -9.30
CA ILE A 171 7.88 -3.78 -8.86
C ILE A 171 8.55 -4.69 -9.88
N ARG A 172 9.46 -5.53 -9.39
CA ARG A 172 10.05 -6.62 -10.16
C ARG A 172 9.46 -7.95 -9.70
N VAL A 173 8.70 -8.62 -10.55
CA VAL A 173 8.08 -9.91 -10.24
C VAL A 173 9.06 -11.05 -10.59
N VAL A 174 9.21 -11.99 -9.64
CA VAL A 174 10.08 -13.18 -9.77
C VAL A 174 9.28 -14.43 -9.46
N GLU A 175 9.10 -15.30 -10.46
CA GLU A 175 8.52 -16.62 -10.24
C GLU A 175 9.54 -17.57 -9.62
N THR A 176 9.15 -18.25 -8.53
CA THR A 176 10.06 -19.10 -7.76
C THR A 176 9.29 -20.06 -6.87
N ASP A 177 9.95 -21.18 -6.49
CA ASP A 177 9.42 -22.13 -5.50
C ASP A 177 9.75 -21.75 -4.06
N THR A 178 10.69 -20.83 -3.86
CA THR A 178 11.14 -20.40 -2.53
C THR A 178 11.29 -18.89 -2.45
N ALA A 179 11.05 -18.32 -1.26
CA ALA A 179 11.27 -16.92 -0.96
C ALA A 179 12.08 -16.77 0.33
N PRO A 180 12.74 -15.63 0.57
CA PRO A 180 13.43 -15.41 1.83
C PRO A 180 12.45 -15.33 3.00
N GLU A 181 12.83 -15.86 4.16
CA GLU A 181 12.14 -15.60 5.42
C GLU A 181 12.12 -14.09 5.69
N THR A 182 10.97 -13.58 6.14
CA THR A 182 10.75 -12.15 6.32
C THR A 182 10.23 -11.82 7.71
N TYR A 183 10.34 -10.54 8.07
CA TYR A 183 9.67 -9.93 9.21
C TYR A 183 9.05 -8.59 8.81
N MET A 184 8.13 -8.10 9.63
CA MET A 184 7.47 -6.81 9.42
C MET A 184 7.91 -5.82 10.47
N ASN A 185 8.26 -4.59 10.06
CA ASN A 185 8.48 -3.51 11.01
C ASN A 185 7.14 -2.86 11.46
N GLU A 186 7.20 -1.93 12.41
CA GLU A 186 6.01 -1.21 12.89
C GLU A 186 5.30 -0.43 11.77
N GLY A 187 6.04 0.08 10.79
CA GLY A 187 5.51 0.71 9.58
C GLY A 187 4.92 -0.27 8.57
N ARG A 188 4.83 -1.55 8.91
CA ARG A 188 4.33 -2.67 8.07
C ARG A 188 5.09 -2.83 6.76
N ARG A 189 6.37 -2.47 6.75
CA ARG A 189 7.27 -2.77 5.65
C ARG A 189 7.91 -4.13 5.92
N ARG A 190 7.95 -4.97 4.89
CA ARG A 190 8.49 -6.33 4.97
C ARG A 190 9.97 -6.32 4.65
N TYR A 191 10.77 -6.92 5.51
CA TYR A 191 12.22 -7.04 5.35
C TYR A 191 12.66 -8.50 5.41
N VAL A 192 13.74 -8.81 4.70
CA VAL A 192 14.38 -10.14 4.77
C VAL A 192 15.04 -10.31 6.13
N ARG A 193 14.82 -11.47 6.78
CA ARG A 193 15.46 -11.80 8.06
C ARG A 193 16.99 -11.92 7.91
N PRO A 194 17.76 -11.51 8.92
CA PRO A 194 19.19 -11.80 8.96
C PRO A 194 19.46 -13.30 8.76
N GLY A 195 20.54 -13.63 8.04
CA GLY A 195 20.88 -15.02 7.70
C GLY A 195 20.26 -15.51 6.38
N ARG A 196 19.30 -14.77 5.81
CA ARG A 196 18.72 -15.02 4.46
C ARG A 196 18.30 -16.48 4.23
N LYS A 197 17.68 -17.11 5.23
CA LYS A 197 17.09 -18.42 5.04
C LYS A 197 15.96 -18.34 4.02
N MET A 198 15.84 -19.38 3.22
CA MET A 198 14.78 -19.54 2.24
C MET A 198 13.70 -20.46 2.79
N GLU A 199 12.45 -20.18 2.44
CA GLU A 199 11.28 -20.99 2.78
C GLU A 199 10.44 -21.24 1.51
N PRO A 200 9.64 -22.31 1.44
CA PRO A 200 8.72 -22.53 0.32
C PRO A 200 7.78 -21.35 0.14
N ILE A 201 7.60 -20.88 -1.11
CA ILE A 201 6.67 -19.79 -1.41
C ILE A 201 5.22 -20.19 -1.14
N GLY A 202 4.85 -21.43 -1.42
CA GLY A 202 3.46 -21.92 -1.28
C GLY A 202 2.48 -21.08 -2.12
N SER A 203 1.24 -20.96 -1.62
CA SER A 203 0.18 -20.16 -2.27
C SER A 203 0.15 -18.74 -1.72
N ARG A 204 1.23 -17.98 -1.90
CA ARG A 204 1.35 -16.61 -1.38
C ARG A 204 2.28 -15.75 -2.23
N ILE A 205 2.27 -14.46 -1.97
CA ILE A 205 3.19 -13.47 -2.56
C ILE A 205 4.01 -12.84 -1.44
N ILE A 206 5.32 -12.75 -1.63
CA ILE A 206 6.24 -12.08 -0.71
C ILE A 206 6.87 -10.89 -1.43
N GLU A 207 6.58 -9.67 -0.97
CA GLU A 207 7.22 -8.45 -1.48
C GLU A 207 8.24 -7.96 -0.47
N VAL A 208 9.46 -7.72 -0.93
CA VAL A 208 10.55 -7.16 -0.12
C VAL A 208 11.21 -5.99 -0.84
N PRO A 209 11.81 -5.03 -0.12
CA PRO A 209 12.60 -3.97 -0.72
C PRO A 209 13.71 -4.51 -1.62
N GLU A 210 13.94 -3.88 -2.78
CA GLU A 210 15.18 -4.10 -3.55
C GLU A 210 16.39 -3.57 -2.77
N ASP A 211 16.24 -2.41 -2.17
CA ASP A 211 17.22 -1.80 -1.26
C ASP A 211 16.54 -1.45 0.07
N PRO A 212 16.79 -2.24 1.14
CA PRO A 212 16.18 -2.02 2.45
C PRO A 212 16.49 -0.65 3.06
N GLU A 213 17.72 -0.15 2.91
CA GLU A 213 18.14 1.16 3.44
C GLU A 213 17.35 2.30 2.76
N ARG A 214 17.24 2.25 1.44
CA ARG A 214 16.49 3.24 0.69
C ARG A 214 15.00 3.21 1.01
N VAL A 215 14.40 2.02 1.17
CA VAL A 215 12.99 1.90 1.57
C VAL A 215 12.77 2.41 3.00
N THR A 216 13.72 2.17 3.91
CA THR A 216 13.67 2.74 5.26
C THR A 216 13.69 4.27 5.22
N CYS A 217 14.46 4.86 4.32
CA CYS A 217 14.47 6.30 4.06
C CYS A 217 13.23 6.83 3.31
N ARG A 218 12.28 5.97 2.93
CA ARG A 218 11.12 6.34 2.08
C ARG A 218 11.55 6.96 0.73
N ASP A 219 12.66 6.47 0.18
CA ASP A 219 13.17 6.92 -1.09
C ASP A 219 12.21 6.59 -2.23
N PRO A 220 11.69 7.59 -2.95
CA PRO A 220 10.79 7.34 -4.05
C PRO A 220 11.47 6.67 -5.26
N HIS A 221 12.78 6.60 -5.34
CA HIS A 221 13.53 6.02 -6.45
C HIS A 221 13.89 4.55 -6.26
N THR A 222 13.47 3.92 -5.17
CA THR A 222 13.65 2.48 -4.96
C THR A 222 12.36 1.71 -5.26
N GLY A 223 12.51 0.40 -5.44
CA GLY A 223 11.41 -0.50 -5.76
C GLY A 223 11.37 -1.73 -4.84
N PHE A 224 10.56 -2.68 -5.26
CA PHE A 224 10.33 -3.93 -4.54
C PHE A 224 10.48 -5.13 -5.46
N VAL A 225 10.92 -6.25 -4.88
CA VAL A 225 10.87 -7.56 -5.52
C VAL A 225 9.68 -8.32 -4.98
N ALA A 226 8.83 -8.78 -5.88
CA ALA A 226 7.69 -9.63 -5.56
C ALA A 226 7.98 -11.07 -5.98
N TYR A 227 8.16 -11.95 -5.03
CA TYR A 227 8.26 -13.39 -5.25
C TYR A 227 6.87 -13.98 -5.35
N VAL A 228 6.61 -14.76 -6.42
CA VAL A 228 5.33 -15.38 -6.72
C VAL A 228 5.53 -16.84 -7.11
N PRO A 229 4.52 -17.71 -6.97
CA PRO A 229 4.60 -19.11 -7.40
C PRO A 229 4.88 -19.24 -8.90
N VAL A 230 5.66 -20.26 -9.28
CA VAL A 230 5.97 -20.57 -10.69
C VAL A 230 4.69 -20.81 -11.49
N GLY A 231 4.60 -20.21 -12.69
CA GLY A 231 3.43 -20.30 -13.57
C GLY A 231 2.35 -19.25 -13.30
N SER A 232 2.47 -18.45 -12.24
CA SER A 232 1.48 -17.42 -11.87
C SER A 232 1.31 -16.37 -12.96
N ILE A 233 2.40 -15.89 -13.59
CA ILE A 233 2.34 -14.86 -14.63
C ILE A 233 1.56 -15.36 -15.85
N ALA A 234 1.86 -16.55 -16.35
CA ALA A 234 1.20 -17.11 -17.55
C ALA A 234 -0.29 -17.40 -17.28
N LYS A 235 -0.62 -17.95 -16.10
CA LYS A 235 -2.01 -18.15 -15.70
C LYS A 235 -2.74 -16.81 -15.54
N GLY A 236 -2.12 -15.83 -14.91
CA GLY A 236 -2.66 -14.49 -14.74
C GLY A 236 -2.90 -13.79 -16.07
N GLU A 237 -1.99 -13.93 -17.05
CA GLU A 237 -2.17 -13.43 -18.40
C GLU A 237 -3.43 -14.01 -19.06
N THR A 238 -3.59 -15.33 -19.00
CA THR A 238 -4.78 -16.01 -19.54
C THR A 238 -6.07 -15.46 -18.92
N LEU A 239 -6.12 -15.33 -17.59
CA LEU A 239 -7.27 -14.78 -16.89
C LEU A 239 -7.52 -13.32 -17.27
N ALA A 240 -6.47 -12.49 -17.31
CA ALA A 240 -6.59 -11.06 -17.61
C ALA A 240 -7.02 -10.79 -19.06
N THR A 241 -6.64 -11.64 -20.02
CA THR A 241 -6.90 -11.43 -21.44
C THR A 241 -8.15 -12.15 -21.96
N THR A 242 -8.54 -13.27 -21.35
CA THR A 242 -9.66 -14.11 -21.81
C THR A 242 -10.76 -14.35 -20.77
N GLY A 243 -10.51 -14.01 -19.51
CA GLY A 243 -11.39 -14.35 -18.38
C GLY A 243 -11.32 -15.81 -17.93
N GLY A 244 -10.59 -16.68 -18.66
CA GLY A 244 -10.40 -18.10 -18.31
C GLY A 244 -11.68 -18.91 -18.15
N GLY A 245 -12.82 -18.48 -18.73
CA GLY A 245 -14.12 -19.08 -18.55
C GLY A 245 -14.77 -18.88 -17.16
N LYS A 246 -14.17 -18.06 -16.30
CA LYS A 246 -14.61 -17.81 -14.91
C LYS A 246 -15.06 -16.39 -14.66
N THR A 247 -14.49 -15.43 -15.38
CA THR A 247 -14.70 -14.00 -15.15
C THR A 247 -14.66 -13.22 -16.46
N THR A 248 -14.91 -11.92 -16.39
CA THR A 248 -14.67 -10.99 -17.50
C THR A 248 -13.20 -10.68 -17.62
N ALA A 249 -12.65 -10.69 -18.83
CA ALA A 249 -11.27 -10.34 -19.08
C ALA A 249 -10.96 -8.90 -18.64
N CYS A 250 -9.91 -8.70 -17.86
CA CYS A 250 -9.54 -7.39 -17.29
C CYS A 250 -9.27 -6.34 -18.38
N ILE A 251 -8.69 -6.77 -19.52
CA ILE A 251 -8.37 -5.88 -20.65
C ILE A 251 -9.59 -5.21 -21.28
N VAL A 252 -10.79 -5.78 -21.12
CA VAL A 252 -12.05 -5.22 -21.67
C VAL A 252 -12.35 -3.85 -21.08
N CYS A 253 -12.09 -3.67 -19.79
CA CYS A 253 -12.36 -2.44 -19.07
C CYS A 253 -11.07 -1.63 -18.77
N HIS A 254 -9.99 -2.31 -18.37
CA HIS A 254 -8.73 -1.64 -18.00
C HIS A 254 -7.79 -1.35 -19.19
N GLY A 255 -8.23 -1.66 -20.41
CA GLY A 255 -7.44 -1.51 -21.65
C GLY A 255 -6.43 -2.64 -21.87
N PRO A 256 -5.95 -2.83 -23.11
CA PRO A 256 -5.09 -3.96 -23.47
C PRO A 256 -3.75 -3.98 -22.74
N ALA A 257 -3.21 -2.81 -22.37
CA ALA A 257 -2.00 -2.68 -21.59
C ALA A 257 -2.28 -2.54 -20.06
N LEU A 258 -3.54 -2.61 -19.63
CA LEU A 258 -3.98 -2.43 -18.25
C LEU A 258 -3.64 -1.05 -17.65
N THR A 259 -3.44 -0.05 -18.51
CA THR A 259 -3.10 1.33 -18.14
C THR A 259 -4.31 2.21 -17.88
N GLY A 260 -5.51 1.62 -17.89
CA GLY A 260 -6.77 2.32 -17.67
C GLY A 260 -7.43 2.77 -18.97
N LEU A 261 -8.72 3.06 -18.90
CA LEU A 261 -9.51 3.56 -20.02
C LEU A 261 -10.64 4.48 -19.51
N GLY A 262 -10.53 5.78 -19.77
CA GLY A 262 -11.48 6.77 -19.27
C GLY A 262 -11.54 6.77 -17.73
N PRO A 263 -12.71 6.52 -17.11
CA PRO A 263 -12.85 6.49 -15.65
C PRO A 263 -12.32 5.20 -15.01
N VAL A 264 -12.02 4.17 -15.81
CA VAL A 264 -11.50 2.89 -15.32
C VAL A 264 -10.01 3.04 -15.00
N PRO A 265 -9.57 2.72 -13.79
CA PRO A 265 -8.21 3.02 -13.37
C PRO A 265 -7.15 2.13 -14.04
N ARG A 266 -5.93 2.65 -14.12
CA ARG A 266 -4.74 1.86 -14.38
C ARG A 266 -4.59 0.80 -13.26
N ILE A 267 -4.24 -0.42 -13.65
CA ILE A 267 -3.85 -1.49 -12.72
C ILE A 267 -2.44 -2.04 -12.99
N ALA A 268 -1.89 -1.83 -14.18
CA ALA A 268 -0.53 -2.23 -14.53
C ALA A 268 0.52 -1.70 -13.54
N GLY A 269 1.45 -2.55 -13.10
CA GLY A 269 2.58 -2.19 -12.25
C GLY A 269 2.21 -1.83 -10.80
N HIS A 270 1.00 -2.12 -10.35
CA HIS A 270 0.67 -2.04 -8.91
C HIS A 270 1.33 -3.18 -8.13
N SER A 271 1.57 -2.94 -6.83
CA SER A 271 1.98 -3.99 -5.90
C SER A 271 1.03 -5.19 -6.00
N PRO A 272 1.55 -6.42 -6.17
CA PRO A 272 0.67 -7.58 -6.25
C PRO A 272 -0.07 -7.83 -4.92
N ASN A 273 0.50 -7.55 -3.75
CA ASN A 273 -0.22 -7.62 -2.48
C ASN A 273 -1.37 -6.61 -2.42
N TYR A 274 -1.20 -5.42 -3.00
CA TYR A 274 -2.29 -4.46 -3.12
C TYR A 274 -3.41 -5.01 -4.03
N ILE A 275 -3.09 -5.59 -5.19
CA ILE A 275 -4.08 -6.19 -6.09
C ILE A 275 -4.84 -7.33 -5.41
N VAL A 276 -4.15 -8.22 -4.68
CA VAL A 276 -4.79 -9.28 -3.88
C VAL A 276 -5.83 -8.68 -2.93
N ARG A 277 -5.45 -7.66 -2.16
CA ARG A 277 -6.38 -7.00 -1.22
C ARG A 277 -7.56 -6.34 -1.93
N GLN A 278 -7.36 -5.74 -3.10
CA GLN A 278 -8.48 -5.13 -3.84
C GLN A 278 -9.46 -6.19 -4.35
N LEU A 279 -8.96 -7.28 -4.95
CA LEU A 279 -9.83 -8.36 -5.44
C LEU A 279 -10.59 -9.04 -4.30
N ALA A 280 -9.92 -9.33 -3.18
CA ALA A 280 -10.59 -9.82 -1.97
C ALA A 280 -11.62 -8.82 -1.43
N GLY A 281 -11.28 -7.53 -1.41
CA GLY A 281 -12.17 -6.46 -0.97
C GLY A 281 -13.47 -6.36 -1.79
N PHE A 282 -13.41 -6.59 -3.09
CA PHE A 282 -14.62 -6.68 -3.92
C PHE A 282 -15.46 -7.90 -3.57
N GLN A 283 -14.84 -9.06 -3.32
CA GLN A 283 -15.57 -10.30 -2.94
C GLN A 283 -16.32 -10.14 -1.61
N VAL A 284 -15.72 -9.47 -0.63
CA VAL A 284 -16.33 -9.32 0.71
C VAL A 284 -17.19 -8.06 0.84
N GLY A 285 -17.33 -7.26 -0.23
CA GLY A 285 -18.11 -6.03 -0.22
C GLY A 285 -17.46 -4.88 0.57
N ALA A 286 -16.17 -4.95 0.84
CA ALA A 286 -15.39 -3.84 1.42
C ALA A 286 -15.21 -2.68 0.43
N ARG A 287 -15.51 -2.92 -0.84
CA ARG A 287 -15.70 -1.95 -1.91
C ARG A 287 -17.11 -2.15 -2.48
N ASN A 288 -17.96 -1.13 -2.34
CA ASN A 288 -19.41 -1.30 -2.56
C ASN A 288 -20.09 -0.05 -3.13
N SER A 289 -19.34 0.87 -3.76
CA SER A 289 -19.92 1.96 -4.52
C SER A 289 -20.57 1.43 -5.83
N ASP A 290 -21.33 2.26 -6.50
CA ASP A 290 -21.98 1.90 -7.77
C ASP A 290 -20.96 1.47 -8.83
N LEU A 291 -19.80 2.14 -8.88
CA LEU A 291 -18.71 1.78 -9.79
C LEU A 291 -18.05 0.44 -9.43
N ASP A 292 -18.06 0.06 -8.15
CA ASP A 292 -17.51 -1.19 -7.67
C ASP A 292 -18.35 -2.42 -8.02
N GLN A 293 -19.66 -2.25 -8.37
CA GLN A 293 -20.55 -3.37 -8.66
C GLN A 293 -20.06 -4.22 -9.85
N LEU A 294 -19.48 -3.58 -10.87
CA LEU A 294 -18.89 -4.32 -12.00
C LEU A 294 -17.72 -5.19 -11.54
N MET A 295 -16.82 -4.63 -10.73
CA MET A 295 -15.67 -5.37 -10.21
C MET A 295 -16.07 -6.47 -9.20
N LYS A 296 -17.16 -6.31 -8.46
CA LYS A 296 -17.71 -7.37 -7.61
C LYS A 296 -18.10 -8.59 -8.45
N GLY A 297 -18.77 -8.37 -9.59
CA GLY A 297 -19.11 -9.45 -10.52
C GLY A 297 -17.86 -10.12 -11.12
N VAL A 298 -16.85 -9.33 -11.48
CA VAL A 298 -15.55 -9.84 -11.98
C VAL A 298 -14.83 -10.66 -10.95
N ALA A 299 -14.79 -10.23 -9.68
CA ALA A 299 -14.05 -10.91 -8.62
C ALA A 299 -14.78 -12.13 -8.02
N ALA A 300 -16.11 -12.21 -8.17
CA ALA A 300 -16.97 -13.15 -7.42
C ALA A 300 -16.53 -14.62 -7.47
N ASN A 301 -16.09 -15.10 -8.63
CA ASN A 301 -15.73 -16.50 -8.86
C ASN A 301 -14.22 -16.77 -8.87
N LEU A 302 -13.39 -15.78 -8.53
CA LEU A 302 -11.94 -15.95 -8.48
C LEU A 302 -11.55 -16.75 -7.23
N THR A 303 -10.77 -17.82 -7.43
CA THR A 303 -10.13 -18.54 -6.35
C THR A 303 -8.89 -17.80 -5.84
N GLN A 304 -8.36 -18.21 -4.69
CA GLN A 304 -7.09 -17.65 -4.17
C GLN A 304 -5.96 -17.74 -5.20
N ASP A 305 -5.82 -18.87 -5.88
CA ASP A 305 -4.80 -19.09 -6.90
C ASP A 305 -5.03 -18.22 -8.15
N ASP A 306 -6.29 -17.95 -8.53
CA ASP A 306 -6.61 -16.99 -9.59
C ASP A 306 -6.24 -15.56 -9.20
N ILE A 307 -6.52 -15.16 -7.95
CA ILE A 307 -6.17 -13.82 -7.42
C ILE A 307 -4.65 -13.63 -7.36
N ILE A 308 -3.90 -14.62 -6.88
CA ILE A 308 -2.43 -14.61 -6.86
C ILE A 308 -1.89 -14.46 -8.28
N SER A 309 -2.41 -15.27 -9.22
CA SER A 309 -1.96 -15.27 -10.61
C SER A 309 -2.25 -13.94 -11.31
N LEU A 310 -3.47 -13.39 -11.14
CA LEU A 310 -3.81 -12.07 -11.68
C LEU A 310 -2.92 -10.97 -11.08
N ALA A 311 -2.69 -11.01 -9.76
CA ALA A 311 -1.84 -10.05 -9.08
C ALA A 311 -0.39 -10.10 -9.59
N ALA A 312 0.16 -11.30 -9.80
CA ALA A 312 1.50 -11.48 -10.37
C ALA A 312 1.60 -10.93 -11.79
N TYR A 313 0.63 -11.24 -12.66
CA TYR A 313 0.61 -10.74 -14.03
C TYR A 313 0.46 -9.22 -14.08
N VAL A 314 -0.52 -8.65 -13.38
CA VAL A 314 -0.78 -7.21 -13.35
C VAL A 314 0.45 -6.43 -12.85
N ALA A 315 1.09 -6.92 -11.79
CA ALA A 315 2.31 -6.30 -11.23
C ALA A 315 3.50 -6.36 -12.21
N SER A 316 3.57 -7.39 -13.05
CA SER A 316 4.64 -7.55 -14.05
C SER A 316 4.50 -6.64 -15.27
N ARG A 317 3.36 -5.95 -15.43
CA ARG A 317 3.11 -5.07 -16.58
C ARG A 317 3.78 -3.72 -16.40
N ASN A 318 4.32 -3.19 -17.50
CA ASN A 318 4.89 -1.86 -17.50
C ASN A 318 3.77 -0.80 -17.38
N PRO A 319 3.78 0.05 -16.35
CA PRO A 319 2.72 1.05 -16.13
C PRO A 319 2.80 2.26 -17.08
N GLU A 320 3.88 2.40 -17.85
CA GLU A 320 4.14 3.53 -18.76
C GLU A 320 3.68 3.28 -20.20
N LYS A 321 3.24 2.05 -20.53
CA LYS A 321 2.98 1.64 -21.91
C LYS A 321 1.52 1.42 -22.19
#